data_9441cd64bcac10213fb307cf1466ff58
#
_entry.id   9441cd64bcac10213fb307cf1466ff58
#
_cell.length_a   1.000
_cell.length_b   1.000
_cell.length_c   1.000
_cell.angle_alpha   90.00
_cell.angle_beta   90.00
_cell.angle_gamma   90.00
#
_symmetry.space_group_name_H-M   'P 1'
#
loop_
_entity.id
_entity.type
_entity.pdbx_description
1 polymer ?
#
loop_
_entity_poly.entity_id
_entity_poly.type
_entity_poly.pdbx_seq_one_letter_code
_entity_poly.pdbx_strand_id
1 'polypeptide(L)'
;MKQAQVLTKEEIKKVIKVCELTKHADRNKLIVYLSFWSGMRAIEIANLRVKDVLSADNEVLDAIALNKTQTKGNKGQTVYIGKALKKELAKYFAKFPRIAEAKQSHLLRTQKGNFTSITIQHLFKHLYTLANIPNATSHSGRRSFITELSEKGVS
;
A
#
# COMPACT_ATOMS: atom_id res chain seq x y z
N MET A 1 9.95 22.20 -7.54
CA MET A 1 9.86 20.77 -7.27
C MET A 1 8.69 20.17 -8.02
N LYS A 2 8.95 19.16 -8.82
CA LYS A 2 7.88 18.50 -9.57
C LYS A 2 7.00 17.67 -8.63
N GLN A 3 5.69 17.80 -8.79
CA GLN A 3 4.76 16.93 -8.10
C GLN A 3 4.82 15.52 -8.70
N ALA A 4 4.51 14.51 -7.91
CA ALA A 4 4.44 13.14 -8.39
C ALA A 4 3.35 13.01 -9.46
N GLN A 5 3.59 12.18 -10.46
CA GLN A 5 2.64 11.93 -11.53
C GLN A 5 1.37 11.27 -11.00
N VAL A 6 0.22 11.75 -11.47
CA VAL A 6 -1.08 11.08 -11.26
C VAL A 6 -1.21 10.02 -12.36
N LEU A 7 -1.56 8.78 -11.96
CA LEU A 7 -1.72 7.69 -12.92
C LEU A 7 -3.18 7.51 -13.32
N THR A 8 -3.38 7.14 -14.58
CA THR A 8 -4.71 6.76 -15.08
C THR A 8 -5.09 5.38 -14.54
N LYS A 9 -6.36 5.02 -14.64
CA LYS A 9 -6.83 3.67 -14.24
C LYS A 9 -6.12 2.58 -15.02
N GLU A 10 -5.85 2.77 -16.31
CA GLU A 10 -5.13 1.84 -17.15
C GLU A 10 -3.69 1.68 -16.71
N GLU A 11 -3.04 2.79 -16.35
CA GLU A 11 -1.67 2.75 -15.83
C GLU A 11 -1.60 2.01 -14.50
N ILE A 12 -2.57 2.25 -13.59
CA ILE A 12 -2.64 1.53 -12.31
C ILE A 12 -2.82 0.03 -12.53
N LYS A 13 -3.72 -0.37 -13.45
CA LYS A 13 -3.90 -1.78 -13.82
C LYS A 13 -2.62 -2.39 -14.34
N LYS A 14 -1.86 -1.63 -15.14
CA LYS A 14 -0.59 -2.09 -15.68
C LYS A 14 0.45 -2.32 -14.59
N VAL A 15 0.53 -1.42 -13.59
CA VAL A 15 1.41 -1.58 -12.45
C VAL A 15 1.05 -2.84 -11.65
N ILE A 16 -0.24 -3.06 -11.41
CA ILE A 16 -0.70 -4.26 -10.72
C ILE A 16 -0.33 -5.52 -11.52
N LYS A 17 -0.52 -5.48 -12.83
CA LYS A 17 -0.23 -6.63 -13.70
C LYS A 17 1.26 -6.98 -13.72
N VAL A 18 2.15 -5.98 -13.76
CA VAL A 18 3.59 -6.27 -13.80
C VAL A 18 4.10 -6.87 -12.48
N CYS A 19 3.35 -6.76 -11.39
CA CYS A 19 3.70 -7.44 -10.15
C CYS A 19 3.80 -8.96 -10.37
N GLU A 20 3.05 -9.52 -11.32
CA GLU A 20 3.11 -10.95 -11.65
C GLU A 20 4.48 -11.37 -12.16
N LEU A 21 5.28 -10.44 -12.67
CA LEU A 21 6.63 -10.70 -13.15
C LEU A 21 7.67 -10.72 -12.04
N THR A 22 7.24 -10.41 -10.81
CA THR A 22 8.14 -10.30 -9.66
C THR A 22 8.04 -11.54 -8.77
N LYS A 23 9.08 -11.79 -7.98
CA LYS A 23 9.16 -12.95 -7.11
C LYS A 23 8.08 -12.97 -6.03
N HIS A 24 7.70 -11.81 -5.51
CA HIS A 24 6.70 -11.69 -4.45
C HIS A 24 5.45 -10.96 -4.95
N ALA A 25 4.82 -11.53 -5.97
CA ALA A 25 3.71 -10.90 -6.68
C ALA A 25 2.57 -10.45 -5.76
N ASP A 26 2.10 -11.33 -4.88
CA ASP A 26 0.96 -11.00 -4.02
C ASP A 26 1.30 -9.87 -3.03
N ARG A 27 2.49 -9.94 -2.43
CA ARG A 27 2.98 -8.88 -1.53
C ARG A 27 3.08 -7.54 -2.28
N ASN A 28 3.66 -7.57 -3.46
CA ASN A 28 3.87 -6.35 -4.24
C ASN A 28 2.55 -5.74 -4.72
N LYS A 29 1.58 -6.58 -5.11
CA LYS A 29 0.23 -6.11 -5.43
C LYS A 29 -0.41 -5.42 -4.23
N LEU A 30 -0.28 -6.00 -3.04
CA LEU A 30 -0.87 -5.42 -1.84
C LEU A 30 -0.26 -4.05 -1.55
N ILE A 31 1.05 -3.90 -1.73
CA ILE A 31 1.72 -2.60 -1.57
C ILE A 31 1.15 -1.57 -2.55
N VAL A 32 0.93 -1.96 -3.81
CA VAL A 32 0.33 -1.08 -4.82
C VAL A 32 -1.09 -0.69 -4.41
N TYR A 33 -1.91 -1.65 -3.96
CA TYR A 33 -3.27 -1.36 -3.52
C TYR A 33 -3.30 -0.39 -2.34
N LEU A 34 -2.42 -0.59 -1.35
CA LEU A 34 -2.33 0.31 -0.19
C LEU A 34 -1.99 1.74 -0.62
N SER A 35 -1.13 1.89 -1.61
CA SER A 35 -0.75 3.20 -2.12
C SER A 35 -1.88 3.86 -2.92
N PHE A 36 -2.45 3.14 -3.90
CA PHE A 36 -3.42 3.72 -4.84
C PHE A 36 -4.86 3.73 -4.32
N TRP A 37 -5.24 2.79 -3.46
CA TRP A 37 -6.61 2.65 -2.97
C TRP A 37 -6.85 3.21 -1.57
N SER A 38 -5.80 3.54 -0.83
CA SER A 38 -5.94 4.18 0.48
C SER A 38 -5.08 5.43 0.64
N GLY A 39 -4.23 5.70 -0.34
CA GLY A 39 -3.40 6.90 -0.35
C GLY A 39 -2.28 6.91 0.69
N MET A 40 -1.87 5.75 1.19
CA MET A 40 -0.82 5.66 2.20
C MET A 40 0.53 6.09 1.65
N ARG A 41 1.31 6.76 2.48
CA ARG A 41 2.69 7.14 2.17
C ARG A 41 3.63 5.94 2.33
N ALA A 42 4.79 6.00 1.68
CA ALA A 42 5.78 4.90 1.72
C ALA A 42 6.14 4.50 3.16
N ILE A 43 6.38 5.47 4.05
CA ILE A 43 6.73 5.18 5.44
C ILE A 43 5.56 4.51 6.19
N GLU A 44 4.34 4.89 5.89
CA GLU A 44 3.14 4.31 6.51
C GLU A 44 2.98 2.86 6.08
N ILE A 45 3.15 2.58 4.78
CA ILE A 45 3.10 1.21 4.25
C ILE A 45 4.20 0.35 4.89
N ALA A 46 5.42 0.89 4.95
CA ALA A 46 6.57 0.16 5.50
C ALA A 46 6.37 -0.23 6.97
N ASN A 47 5.73 0.63 7.75
CA ASN A 47 5.57 0.43 9.19
C ASN A 47 4.25 -0.22 9.59
N LEU A 48 3.43 -0.61 8.63
CA LEU A 48 2.13 -1.22 8.88
C LEU A 48 2.30 -2.60 9.51
N ARG A 49 1.60 -2.85 10.62
CA ARG A 49 1.60 -4.15 11.29
C ARG A 49 0.31 -4.89 10.97
N VAL A 50 0.33 -6.21 11.11
CA VAL A 50 -0.84 -7.04 10.85
C VAL A 50 -2.03 -6.56 11.68
N LYS A 51 -1.82 -6.28 12.98
CA LYS A 51 -2.89 -5.80 13.87
C LYS A 51 -3.53 -4.48 13.43
N ASP A 52 -2.84 -3.70 12.60
CA ASP A 52 -3.38 -2.43 12.11
C ASP A 52 -4.51 -2.63 11.09
N VAL A 53 -4.56 -3.79 10.45
CA VAL A 53 -5.57 -4.10 9.41
C VAL A 53 -6.43 -5.32 9.72
N LEU A 54 -6.04 -6.13 10.69
CA LEU A 54 -6.70 -7.40 10.99
C LEU A 54 -7.00 -7.50 12.49
N SER A 55 -8.26 -7.78 12.83
CA SER A 55 -8.68 -7.94 14.23
C SER A 55 -8.15 -9.23 14.84
N ALA A 56 -8.28 -9.35 16.16
CA ALA A 56 -7.93 -10.57 16.87
C ALA A 56 -8.73 -11.78 16.37
N ASP A 57 -9.94 -11.53 15.86
CA ASP A 57 -10.83 -12.56 15.30
C ASP A 57 -10.60 -12.80 13.81
N ASN A 58 -9.53 -12.26 13.26
CA ASN A 58 -9.13 -12.41 11.85
C ASN A 58 -10.13 -11.79 10.87
N GLU A 59 -10.77 -10.71 11.26
CA GLU A 59 -11.59 -9.91 10.38
C GLU A 59 -10.81 -8.66 9.94
N VAL A 60 -10.87 -8.34 8.65
CA VAL A 60 -10.24 -7.11 8.15
C VAL A 60 -10.98 -5.90 8.69
N LEU A 61 -10.23 -4.94 9.21
CA LEU A 61 -10.80 -3.72 9.79
C LEU A 61 -11.30 -2.77 8.70
N ASP A 62 -12.17 -1.83 9.08
CA ASP A 62 -12.69 -0.82 8.17
C ASP A 62 -11.80 0.41 8.08
N ALA A 63 -10.88 0.57 9.02
CA ALA A 63 -9.98 1.71 9.08
C ALA A 63 -8.68 1.33 9.76
N ILE A 64 -7.61 2.02 9.38
CA ILE A 64 -6.29 1.88 9.97
C ILE A 64 -6.03 3.11 10.83
N ALA A 65 -5.79 2.91 12.13
CA ALA A 65 -5.39 3.99 13.02
C ALA A 65 -3.86 3.99 13.09
N LEU A 66 -3.23 4.91 12.37
CA LEU A 66 -1.77 5.04 12.37
C LEU A 66 -1.34 5.88 13.55
N ASN A 67 -0.40 5.37 14.34
CA ASN A 67 0.14 6.12 15.47
C ASN A 67 1.25 7.08 15.02
N LYS A 68 1.76 7.89 15.95
CA LYS A 68 2.77 8.91 15.66
C LYS A 68 4.05 8.36 15.04
N THR A 69 4.45 7.14 15.40
CA THR A 69 5.69 6.53 14.89
C THR A 69 5.53 5.97 13.50
N GLN A 70 4.30 5.75 13.04
CA GLN A 70 4.00 5.20 11.73
C GLN A 70 3.76 6.26 10.66
N THR A 71 3.57 7.52 11.07
CA THR A 71 3.23 8.60 10.14
C THR A 71 4.39 9.58 9.93
N LYS A 72 4.33 10.27 8.81
CA LYS A 72 5.22 11.40 8.54
C LYS A 72 4.71 12.60 9.34
N GLY A 73 5.62 13.38 9.95
CA GLY A 73 5.25 14.55 10.72
C GLY A 73 4.82 14.26 12.14
N ASN A 74 5.00 13.03 12.61
CA ASN A 74 4.78 12.65 13.99
C ASN A 74 3.37 12.92 14.51
N LYS A 75 2.36 12.76 13.64
CA LYS A 75 0.95 12.90 13.99
C LYS A 75 0.22 11.60 13.68
N GLY A 76 -0.68 11.19 14.57
CA GLY A 76 -1.57 10.07 14.28
C GLY A 76 -2.58 10.45 13.21
N GLN A 77 -3.01 9.47 12.43
CA GLN A 77 -4.06 9.68 11.45
C GLN A 77 -4.84 8.39 11.21
N THR A 78 -6.04 8.54 10.67
CA THR A 78 -6.91 7.41 10.31
C THR A 78 -6.95 7.29 8.79
N VAL A 79 -6.77 6.06 8.30
CA VAL A 79 -6.86 5.72 6.89
C VAL A 79 -8.01 4.73 6.71
N TYR A 80 -8.99 5.07 5.87
CA TYR A 80 -10.14 4.21 5.65
C TYR A 80 -9.83 3.11 4.63
N ILE A 81 -10.36 1.91 4.89
CA ILE A 81 -10.18 0.75 4.03
C ILE A 81 -11.48 0.56 3.24
N GLY A 82 -11.43 0.87 1.93
CA GLY A 82 -12.57 0.69 1.05
C GLY A 82 -12.82 -0.79 0.75
N LYS A 83 -13.98 -1.09 0.14
CA LYS A 83 -14.40 -2.47 -0.14
C LYS A 83 -13.38 -3.25 -0.97
N ALA A 84 -12.82 -2.65 -2.00
CA ALA A 84 -11.85 -3.32 -2.88
C ALA A 84 -10.58 -3.70 -2.13
N LEU A 85 -10.04 -2.78 -1.35
CA LEU A 85 -8.85 -3.03 -0.55
C LEU A 85 -9.12 -4.07 0.54
N LYS A 86 -10.28 -3.99 1.19
CA LYS A 86 -10.70 -4.95 2.21
C LYS A 86 -10.73 -6.37 1.65
N LYS A 87 -11.27 -6.52 0.44
CA LYS A 87 -11.33 -7.81 -0.26
C LYS A 87 -9.92 -8.35 -0.55
N GLU A 88 -9.02 -7.50 -1.01
CA GLU A 88 -7.64 -7.90 -1.31
C GLU A 88 -6.86 -8.26 -0.05
N LEU A 89 -7.07 -7.53 1.04
CA LEU A 89 -6.47 -7.88 2.34
C LEU A 89 -6.98 -9.24 2.84
N ALA A 90 -8.28 -9.49 2.74
CA ALA A 90 -8.85 -10.77 3.14
C ALA A 90 -8.26 -11.92 2.33
N LYS A 91 -8.11 -11.75 1.01
CA LYS A 91 -7.49 -12.75 0.14
C LYS A 91 -6.04 -13.01 0.51
N TYR A 92 -5.32 -11.95 0.84
CA TYR A 92 -3.91 -12.04 1.23
C TYR A 92 -3.75 -12.88 2.50
N PHE A 93 -4.55 -12.59 3.52
CA PHE A 93 -4.49 -13.33 4.78
C PHE A 93 -4.97 -14.78 4.63
N ALA A 94 -5.94 -15.04 3.76
CA ALA A 94 -6.38 -16.40 3.46
C ALA A 94 -5.27 -17.22 2.79
N LYS A 95 -4.50 -16.58 1.92
CA LYS A 95 -3.38 -17.22 1.23
C LYS A 95 -2.16 -17.39 2.13
N PHE A 96 -1.97 -16.49 3.08
CA PHE A 96 -0.81 -16.48 3.97
C PHE A 96 -1.26 -16.48 5.45
N PRO A 97 -1.81 -17.60 5.93
CA PRO A 97 -2.36 -17.65 7.30
C PRO A 97 -1.32 -17.41 8.39
N ARG A 98 -0.05 -17.75 8.14
CA ARG A 98 1.01 -17.49 9.12
C ARG A 98 1.26 -16.00 9.31
N ILE A 99 1.07 -15.20 8.26
CA ILE A 99 1.15 -13.74 8.38
C ILE A 99 -0.01 -13.24 9.24
N ALA A 100 -1.20 -13.75 9.00
CA ALA A 100 -2.39 -13.38 9.78
C ALA A 100 -2.23 -13.68 11.27
N GLU A 101 -1.54 -14.76 11.62
CA GLU A 101 -1.30 -15.14 13.02
C GLU A 101 -0.32 -14.22 13.73
N ALA A 102 0.61 -13.62 12.99
CA ALA A 102 1.67 -12.78 13.54
C ALA A 102 1.21 -11.31 13.71
N LYS A 103 0.23 -11.09 14.56
CA LYS A 103 -0.46 -9.79 14.73
C LYS A 103 0.50 -8.62 15.04
N GLN A 104 1.57 -8.87 15.79
CA GLN A 104 2.53 -7.84 16.19
C GLN A 104 3.61 -7.58 15.15
N SER A 105 3.73 -8.44 14.14
CA SER A 105 4.75 -8.33 13.11
C SER A 105 4.33 -7.32 12.03
N HIS A 106 5.31 -6.80 11.30
CA HIS A 106 5.05 -6.02 10.12
C HIS A 106 4.25 -6.85 9.11
N LEU A 107 3.27 -6.24 8.48
CA LEU A 107 2.46 -6.88 7.45
C LEU A 107 3.29 -7.27 6.25
N LEU A 108 4.23 -6.40 5.87
CA LEU A 108 5.00 -6.53 4.64
C LEU A 108 6.48 -6.67 5.01
N ARG A 109 7.10 -7.71 4.47
CA ARG A 109 8.50 -8.01 4.79
C ARG A 109 9.30 -8.29 3.52
N THR A 110 10.59 -7.95 3.59
CA THR A 110 11.56 -8.31 2.56
C THR A 110 12.26 -9.60 2.98
N GLN A 111 13.10 -10.15 2.10
CA GLN A 111 13.92 -11.31 2.44
C GLN A 111 14.92 -11.04 3.57
N LYS A 112 15.29 -9.77 3.76
CA LYS A 112 16.27 -9.35 4.77
C LYS A 112 15.62 -8.78 6.03
N GLY A 113 14.30 -8.63 6.08
CA GLY A 113 13.62 -8.09 7.24
C GLY A 113 12.44 -7.20 6.84
N ASN A 114 12.24 -6.10 7.58
CA ASN A 114 11.12 -5.21 7.33
C ASN A 114 11.43 -4.21 6.23
N PHE A 115 10.39 -3.76 5.54
CA PHE A 115 10.52 -2.63 4.61
C PHE A 115 10.84 -1.34 5.37
N THR A 116 11.54 -0.44 4.70
CA THR A 116 11.70 0.95 5.11
C THR A 116 11.04 1.83 4.06
N SER A 117 10.92 3.12 4.35
CA SER A 117 10.43 4.08 3.35
C SER A 117 11.24 4.00 2.07
N ILE A 118 12.56 3.89 2.19
CA ILE A 118 13.47 3.83 1.03
C ILE A 118 13.26 2.54 0.23
N THR A 119 13.11 1.39 0.87
CA THR A 119 12.92 0.14 0.15
C THR A 119 11.53 0.06 -0.51
N ILE A 120 10.51 0.68 0.07
CA ILE A 120 9.21 0.84 -0.61
C ILE A 120 9.38 1.70 -1.87
N GLN A 121 10.13 2.81 -1.77
CA GLN A 121 10.40 3.67 -2.94
C GLN A 121 11.12 2.92 -4.05
N HIS A 122 12.12 2.10 -3.69
CA HIS A 122 12.85 1.27 -4.66
C HIS A 122 11.93 0.27 -5.34
N LEU A 123 11.01 -0.34 -4.59
CA LEU A 123 10.06 -1.28 -5.16
C LEU A 123 9.15 -0.60 -6.18
N PHE A 124 8.60 0.57 -5.85
CA PHE A 124 7.76 1.30 -6.80
C PHE A 124 8.53 1.70 -8.05
N LYS A 125 9.78 2.15 -7.90
CA LYS A 125 10.62 2.48 -9.05
C LYS A 125 10.81 1.27 -9.97
N HIS A 126 11.06 0.10 -9.38
CA HIS A 126 11.21 -1.14 -10.14
C HIS A 126 9.90 -1.50 -10.88
N LEU A 127 8.75 -1.41 -10.19
CA LEU A 127 7.45 -1.70 -10.81
C LEU A 127 7.14 -0.73 -11.96
N TYR A 128 7.41 0.56 -11.78
CA TYR A 128 7.19 1.55 -12.84
C TYR A 128 8.10 1.32 -14.04
N THR A 129 9.33 0.89 -13.79
CA THR A 129 10.26 0.52 -14.87
C THR A 129 9.70 -0.67 -15.66
N LEU A 130 9.23 -1.71 -14.97
CA LEU A 130 8.61 -2.88 -15.62
C LEU A 130 7.35 -2.50 -16.39
N ALA A 131 6.57 -1.56 -15.87
CA ALA A 131 5.34 -1.10 -16.50
C ALA A 131 5.58 -0.05 -17.59
N ASN A 132 6.82 0.38 -17.76
CA ASN A 132 7.19 1.43 -18.71
C ASN A 132 6.42 2.74 -18.47
N ILE A 133 6.34 3.14 -17.21
CA ILE A 133 5.71 4.40 -16.78
C ILE A 133 6.80 5.30 -16.24
N PRO A 134 7.35 6.22 -17.07
CA PRO A 134 8.38 7.15 -16.62
C PRO A 134 7.79 8.23 -15.71
N ASN A 135 8.61 8.81 -14.84
CA ASN A 135 8.26 9.97 -14.00
C ASN A 135 7.28 9.66 -12.84
N ALA A 136 6.81 8.42 -12.67
CA ALA A 136 6.03 8.03 -11.50
C ALA A 136 6.97 7.73 -10.33
N THR A 137 6.50 7.97 -9.10
CA THR A 137 7.25 7.74 -7.87
C THR A 137 6.37 7.06 -6.84
N SER A 138 6.94 6.74 -5.67
CA SER A 138 6.16 6.19 -4.56
C SER A 138 5.06 7.14 -4.05
N HIS A 139 5.13 8.43 -4.41
CA HIS A 139 4.11 9.42 -4.06
C HIS A 139 2.93 9.41 -5.05
N SER A 140 3.10 8.78 -6.20
CA SER A 140 2.07 8.77 -7.27
C SER A 140 0.77 8.12 -6.83
N GLY A 141 0.85 7.05 -6.01
CA GLY A 141 -0.35 6.38 -5.51
C GLY A 141 -1.20 7.30 -4.65
N ARG A 142 -0.58 7.96 -3.67
CA ARG A 142 -1.29 8.90 -2.81
C ARG A 142 -1.87 10.08 -3.61
N ARG A 143 -1.08 10.63 -4.53
CA ARG A 143 -1.53 11.73 -5.35
C ARG A 143 -2.70 11.31 -6.25
N SER A 144 -2.64 10.13 -6.84
CA SER A 144 -3.74 9.59 -7.67
C SER A 144 -4.99 9.37 -6.83
N PHE A 145 -4.85 8.84 -5.62
CA PHE A 145 -5.95 8.63 -4.69
C PHE A 145 -6.62 9.95 -4.31
N ILE A 146 -5.84 10.96 -3.92
CA ILE A 146 -6.35 12.28 -3.54
C ILE A 146 -7.05 12.95 -4.73
N THR A 147 -6.48 12.84 -5.92
CA THR A 147 -7.06 13.42 -7.15
C THR A 147 -8.40 12.76 -7.45
N GLU A 148 -8.50 11.44 -7.34
CA GLU A 148 -9.76 10.73 -7.57
C GLU A 148 -10.83 11.14 -6.57
N LEU A 149 -10.49 11.28 -5.29
CA LEU A 149 -11.43 11.77 -4.28
C LEU A 149 -11.94 13.18 -4.62
N SER A 150 -11.03 14.06 -5.01
CA SER A 150 -11.37 15.42 -5.39
C SER A 150 -12.34 15.45 -6.59
N GLU A 151 -12.08 14.63 -7.61
CA GLU A 151 -12.92 14.53 -8.80
C GLU A 151 -14.31 13.99 -8.47
N LYS A 152 -14.45 13.18 -7.41
CA LYS A 152 -15.73 12.66 -6.95
C LYS A 152 -16.45 13.61 -5.99
N GLY A 153 -15.87 14.79 -5.73
CA GLY A 153 -16.43 15.75 -4.82
C GLY A 153 -16.31 15.37 -3.34
N VAL A 154 -15.40 14.48 -3.01
CA VAL A 154 -15.14 14.04 -1.64
C VAL A 154 -13.99 14.86 -1.08
N SER A 155 -14.22 15.51 0.05
CA SER A 155 -13.18 16.31 0.73
C SER A 155 -12.27 15.48 1.62
#